data_3a36d0c4499cb904786315e3de818175
#
_entry.id   3a36d0c4499cb904786315e3de818175
#
_cell.length_a   1.000
_cell.length_b   1.000
_cell.length_c   1.000
_cell.angle_alpha   90.00
_cell.angle_beta   90.00
_cell.angle_gamma   90.00
#
_symmetry.space_group_name_H-M   'P 1'
#
loop_
_entity.id
_entity.type
_entity.pdbx_description
1 polymer ?
#
loop_
_entity_poly.entity_id
_entity_poly.type
_entity_poly.pdbx_seq_one_letter_code
_entity_poly.pdbx_strand_id
1 'polypeptide(L)'
;RFNPTTTNARASQVPMQTLARTGDSMPVLGLGMWKVPNDATAQCVVDAIEAGWRHFDCACDYGNEQEVGEGIRQAISSGLVTREELWITSKLWNTYHNPEHVAQACQKSLTDLGLEYLDLYLIHFPISLKFVPFEERYPPEWVHDPKGENPRMEFANEPMYKTWGAMEDLVDAQMVRNIGMCNIGMCVLSDMLSYARYAPQVLQVELHPYNTQEKLTRYCNDKNIYVTGFSPLGAGSYVELNMATTNQSTLLEQSVVDLSVKYKCTPGQIVLKWGVQCGRCVIPKTTKKHRLIENIELFTFELTEEDMQLVNQLNKNMRFNDPGEFCQGMGAFCPIYN
;
A
#
# COMPACT_ATOMS: atom_id res chain seq x y z
N ARG A 1 -27.80 -13.59 -2.25
CA ARG A 1 -27.96 -13.48 -0.77
C ARG A 1 -26.61 -13.80 -0.14
N PHE A 2 -26.17 -12.90 0.71
CA PHE A 2 -24.96 -13.01 1.51
C PHE A 2 -25.01 -14.22 2.46
N ASN A 3 -23.92 -14.99 2.57
CA ASN A 3 -23.79 -16.07 3.54
C ASN A 3 -22.64 -15.74 4.53
N PRO A 4 -22.96 -15.29 5.75
CA PRO A 4 -21.96 -14.89 6.75
C PRO A 4 -20.94 -15.99 7.07
N THR A 5 -21.36 -17.24 7.03
CA THR A 5 -20.49 -18.40 7.30
C THR A 5 -19.38 -18.52 6.26
N THR A 6 -19.67 -18.24 4.98
CA THR A 6 -18.66 -18.32 3.92
C THR A 6 -17.66 -17.16 3.97
N THR A 7 -18.11 -15.97 4.35
CA THR A 7 -17.24 -14.78 4.50
C THR A 7 -16.24 -14.98 5.63
N ASN A 8 -16.69 -15.40 6.79
CA ASN A 8 -15.81 -15.63 7.93
C ASN A 8 -14.86 -16.80 7.67
N ALA A 9 -15.30 -17.83 6.95
CA ALA A 9 -14.42 -18.93 6.54
C ALA A 9 -13.30 -18.47 5.60
N ARG A 10 -13.56 -17.56 4.66
CA ARG A 10 -12.50 -17.00 3.80
C ARG A 10 -11.58 -16.05 4.57
N ALA A 11 -12.14 -15.17 5.40
CA ALA A 11 -11.35 -14.25 6.21
C ALA A 11 -10.36 -15.00 7.12
N SER A 12 -10.78 -16.11 7.73
CA SER A 12 -9.92 -16.93 8.60
C SER A 12 -8.81 -17.71 7.86
N GLN A 13 -8.87 -17.78 6.53
CA GLN A 13 -7.83 -18.41 5.70
C GLN A 13 -6.68 -17.46 5.36
N VAL A 14 -6.89 -16.13 5.47
CA VAL A 14 -5.81 -15.14 5.22
C VAL A 14 -4.83 -15.19 6.37
N PRO A 15 -3.56 -15.55 6.14
CA PRO A 15 -2.55 -15.53 7.18
C PRO A 15 -2.33 -14.14 7.74
N MET A 16 -1.88 -14.10 9.00
CA MET A 16 -1.59 -12.85 9.70
C MET A 16 -0.09 -12.78 9.98
N GLN A 17 0.48 -11.60 9.82
CA GLN A 17 1.84 -11.28 10.21
C GLN A 17 1.84 -10.51 11.53
N THR A 18 2.52 -11.03 12.53
CA THR A 18 2.71 -10.33 13.81
C THR A 18 3.80 -9.27 13.66
N LEU A 19 3.49 -8.02 13.99
CA LEU A 19 4.45 -6.91 13.97
C LEU A 19 5.28 -6.89 15.27
N ALA A 20 6.58 -6.68 15.14
CA ALA A 20 7.53 -6.92 16.22
C ALA A 20 7.36 -6.00 17.44
N ARG A 21 7.01 -4.72 17.24
CA ARG A 21 6.90 -3.75 18.34
C ARG A 21 5.61 -3.91 19.15
N THR A 22 4.48 -4.02 18.47
CA THR A 22 3.15 -3.98 19.09
C THR A 22 2.57 -5.36 19.37
N GLY A 23 3.02 -6.38 18.64
CA GLY A 23 2.35 -7.68 18.62
C GLY A 23 1.05 -7.70 17.81
N ASP A 24 0.69 -6.59 17.17
CA ASP A 24 -0.49 -6.52 16.30
C ASP A 24 -0.37 -7.48 15.12
N SER A 25 -1.48 -8.06 14.73
CA SER A 25 -1.58 -9.02 13.63
C SER A 25 -2.10 -8.34 12.37
N MET A 26 -1.26 -8.21 11.35
CA MET A 26 -1.57 -7.59 10.07
C MET A 26 -1.90 -8.67 9.02
N PRO A 27 -3.05 -8.60 8.30
CA PRO A 27 -3.34 -9.54 7.22
C PRO A 27 -2.31 -9.42 6.09
N VAL A 28 -1.79 -10.56 5.60
CA VAL A 28 -0.78 -10.60 4.52
C VAL A 28 -1.35 -10.27 3.13
N LEU A 29 -2.66 -10.09 3.03
CA LEU A 29 -3.37 -9.68 1.82
C LEU A 29 -4.25 -8.49 2.14
N GLY A 30 -4.01 -7.36 1.47
CA GLY A 30 -4.79 -6.13 1.58
C GLY A 30 -5.34 -5.67 0.23
N LEU A 31 -6.43 -4.93 0.23
CA LEU A 31 -6.99 -4.30 -0.96
C LEU A 31 -6.43 -2.89 -1.11
N GLY A 32 -5.71 -2.64 -2.22
CA GLY A 32 -5.24 -1.30 -2.57
C GLY A 32 -6.39 -0.44 -3.08
N MET A 33 -6.55 0.77 -2.51
CA MET A 33 -7.62 1.70 -2.87
C MET A 33 -7.21 2.73 -3.92
N TRP A 34 -5.94 2.77 -4.31
CA TRP A 34 -5.47 3.67 -5.37
C TRP A 34 -6.20 3.44 -6.69
N LYS A 35 -6.72 4.52 -7.29
CA LYS A 35 -7.50 4.49 -8.55
C LYS A 35 -8.79 3.66 -8.49
N VAL A 36 -9.36 3.47 -7.32
CA VAL A 36 -10.76 3.05 -7.23
C VAL A 36 -11.60 4.31 -7.40
N PRO A 37 -12.50 4.38 -8.40
CA PRO A 37 -13.33 5.56 -8.62
C PRO A 37 -14.23 5.85 -7.41
N ASN A 38 -14.41 7.13 -7.06
CA ASN A 38 -15.15 7.53 -5.86
C ASN A 38 -16.57 6.93 -5.84
N ASP A 39 -17.27 6.98 -6.97
CA ASP A 39 -18.63 6.44 -7.12
C ASP A 39 -18.74 4.91 -6.92
N ALA A 40 -17.63 4.19 -7.06
CA ALA A 40 -17.56 2.74 -6.85
C ALA A 40 -16.92 2.35 -5.52
N THR A 41 -16.27 3.28 -4.80
CA THR A 41 -15.40 2.95 -3.67
C THR A 41 -16.15 2.37 -2.49
N ALA A 42 -17.24 2.98 -2.03
CA ALA A 42 -18.00 2.49 -0.88
C ALA A 42 -18.53 1.06 -1.13
N GLN A 43 -19.11 0.82 -2.31
CA GLN A 43 -19.60 -0.52 -2.67
C GLN A 43 -18.45 -1.53 -2.82
N CYS A 44 -17.31 -1.12 -3.36
CA CYS A 44 -16.12 -1.96 -3.47
C CYS A 44 -15.62 -2.44 -2.10
N VAL A 45 -15.60 -1.54 -1.09
CA VAL A 45 -15.24 -1.88 0.29
C VAL A 45 -16.23 -2.90 0.89
N VAL A 46 -17.54 -2.68 0.73
CA VAL A 46 -18.57 -3.62 1.20
C VAL A 46 -18.40 -4.98 0.53
N ASP A 47 -18.26 -5.02 -0.80
CA ASP A 47 -18.07 -6.26 -1.56
C ASP A 47 -16.79 -7.00 -1.15
N ALA A 48 -15.71 -6.27 -0.85
CA ALA A 48 -14.46 -6.84 -0.36
C ALA A 48 -14.63 -7.46 1.03
N ILE A 49 -15.28 -6.76 1.97
CA ILE A 49 -15.57 -7.28 3.30
C ILE A 49 -16.46 -8.52 3.21
N GLU A 50 -17.47 -8.50 2.35
CA GLU A 50 -18.31 -9.67 2.03
C GLU A 50 -17.50 -10.86 1.47
N ALA A 51 -16.49 -10.59 0.65
CA ALA A 51 -15.60 -11.62 0.13
C ALA A 51 -14.62 -12.17 1.18
N GLY A 52 -14.46 -11.50 2.33
CA GLY A 52 -13.57 -11.91 3.43
C GLY A 52 -12.33 -11.03 3.62
N TRP A 53 -12.19 -9.95 2.86
CA TRP A 53 -11.07 -9.01 3.05
C TRP A 53 -11.18 -8.28 4.38
N ARG A 54 -10.03 -8.06 5.03
CA ARG A 54 -9.94 -7.38 6.32
C ARG A 54 -8.87 -6.30 6.38
N HIS A 55 -8.10 -6.09 5.30
CA HIS A 55 -7.04 -5.09 5.20
C HIS A 55 -7.31 -4.17 4.00
N PHE A 56 -7.33 -2.85 4.24
CA PHE A 56 -7.50 -1.81 3.23
C PHE A 56 -6.31 -0.85 3.27
N ASP A 57 -5.68 -0.65 2.11
CA ASP A 57 -4.55 0.25 1.93
C ASP A 57 -5.02 1.54 1.26
N CYS A 58 -5.15 2.60 2.06
CA CYS A 58 -5.63 3.92 1.69
C CYS A 58 -4.48 4.93 1.63
N ALA A 59 -4.76 6.13 1.16
CA ALA A 59 -3.94 7.32 1.31
C ALA A 59 -4.78 8.57 1.01
N CYS A 60 -4.46 9.68 1.65
CA CYS A 60 -5.15 10.93 1.38
C CYS A 60 -5.02 11.36 -0.09
N ASP A 61 -3.86 11.10 -0.72
CA ASP A 61 -3.59 11.41 -2.13
C ASP A 61 -4.48 10.62 -3.12
N TYR A 62 -5.12 9.53 -2.68
CA TYR A 62 -6.03 8.78 -3.54
C TYR A 62 -7.38 9.49 -3.76
N GLY A 63 -7.72 10.45 -2.91
CA GLY A 63 -8.93 11.27 -3.01
C GLY A 63 -10.24 10.54 -2.78
N ASN A 64 -10.20 9.36 -2.14
CA ASN A 64 -11.36 8.50 -1.92
C ASN A 64 -11.51 7.99 -0.46
N GLU A 65 -10.80 8.59 0.51
CA GLU A 65 -10.88 8.16 1.91
C GLU A 65 -12.30 8.31 2.51
N GLN A 66 -13.06 9.32 2.08
CA GLN A 66 -14.45 9.52 2.54
C GLN A 66 -15.36 8.37 2.11
N GLU A 67 -15.23 7.93 0.88
CA GLU A 67 -16.01 6.82 0.32
C GLU A 67 -15.55 5.46 0.90
N VAL A 68 -14.24 5.31 1.19
CA VAL A 68 -13.76 4.14 1.94
C VAL A 68 -14.40 4.10 3.32
N GLY A 69 -14.39 5.23 4.04
CA GLY A 69 -15.05 5.37 5.35
C GLY A 69 -16.55 5.07 5.30
N GLU A 70 -17.24 5.51 4.26
CA GLU A 70 -18.66 5.17 4.04
C GLU A 70 -18.85 3.67 3.90
N GLY A 71 -18.04 2.99 3.07
CA GLY A 71 -18.12 1.54 2.90
C GLY A 71 -17.85 0.77 4.20
N ILE A 72 -16.86 1.22 5.00
CA ILE A 72 -16.54 0.64 6.31
C ILE A 72 -17.75 0.80 7.26
N ARG A 73 -18.34 2.01 7.36
CA ARG A 73 -19.52 2.26 8.20
C ARG A 73 -20.70 1.40 7.78
N GLN A 74 -20.96 1.26 6.49
CA GLN A 74 -22.01 0.39 5.96
C GLN A 74 -21.79 -1.06 6.37
N ALA A 75 -20.57 -1.57 6.23
CA ALA A 75 -20.24 -2.94 6.61
C ALA A 75 -20.37 -3.19 8.12
N ILE A 76 -19.92 -2.26 8.96
CA ILE A 76 -20.04 -2.35 10.42
C ILE A 76 -21.52 -2.26 10.84
N SER A 77 -22.26 -1.30 10.32
CA SER A 77 -23.67 -1.10 10.69
C SER A 77 -24.58 -2.25 10.27
N SER A 78 -24.23 -2.95 9.20
CA SER A 78 -24.93 -4.17 8.74
C SER A 78 -24.49 -5.44 9.48
N GLY A 79 -23.51 -5.36 10.39
CA GLY A 79 -23.01 -6.50 11.17
C GLY A 79 -22.14 -7.47 10.36
N LEU A 80 -21.57 -7.02 9.23
CA LEU A 80 -20.66 -7.83 8.43
C LEU A 80 -19.29 -7.97 9.09
N VAL A 81 -18.86 -6.96 9.84
CA VAL A 81 -17.53 -6.88 10.47
C VAL A 81 -17.58 -5.89 11.63
N THR A 82 -16.67 -6.02 12.58
CA THR A 82 -16.38 -4.97 13.58
C THR A 82 -15.16 -4.16 13.20
N ARG A 83 -14.91 -3.00 13.85
CA ARG A 83 -13.71 -2.18 13.60
C ARG A 83 -12.43 -2.94 13.93
N GLU A 84 -12.44 -3.72 14.99
CA GLU A 84 -11.30 -4.48 15.50
C GLU A 84 -10.88 -5.63 14.58
N GLU A 85 -11.79 -6.11 13.74
CA GLU A 85 -11.49 -7.12 12.72
C GLU A 85 -10.83 -6.52 11.46
N LEU A 86 -10.83 -5.18 11.33
CA LEU A 86 -10.28 -4.49 10.17
C LEU A 86 -8.88 -3.95 10.45
N TRP A 87 -8.01 -4.06 9.46
CA TRP A 87 -6.73 -3.39 9.39
C TRP A 87 -6.80 -2.27 8.36
N ILE A 88 -6.68 -1.02 8.82
CA ILE A 88 -6.77 0.15 7.96
C ILE A 88 -5.42 0.88 7.96
N THR A 89 -4.84 0.96 6.76
CA THR A 89 -3.60 1.70 6.49
C THR A 89 -3.94 3.00 5.79
N SER A 90 -3.33 4.12 6.19
CA SER A 90 -3.29 5.35 5.40
C SER A 90 -1.89 5.95 5.38
N LYS A 91 -1.68 7.09 4.70
CA LYS A 91 -0.35 7.61 4.41
C LYS A 91 -0.28 9.14 4.54
N LEU A 92 0.80 9.61 5.14
CA LEU A 92 1.19 11.03 5.21
C LEU A 92 1.69 11.47 3.84
N TRP A 93 1.03 12.46 3.25
CA TRP A 93 1.43 12.99 1.96
C TRP A 93 2.63 13.94 2.06
N ASN A 94 3.31 14.11 0.96
CA ASN A 94 4.57 14.82 0.82
C ASN A 94 4.51 16.31 1.26
N THR A 95 3.36 16.96 1.13
CA THR A 95 3.15 18.37 1.52
C THR A 95 2.98 18.56 3.03
N TYR A 96 2.88 17.47 3.80
CA TYR A 96 2.62 17.48 5.25
C TYR A 96 3.81 16.99 6.09
N HIS A 97 5.01 16.96 5.53
CA HIS A 97 6.21 16.47 6.22
C HIS A 97 6.71 17.38 7.36
N ASN A 98 6.36 18.67 7.35
CA ASN A 98 6.67 19.53 8.48
C ASN A 98 5.96 18.98 9.74
N PRO A 99 6.68 18.84 10.89
CA PRO A 99 6.11 18.30 12.12
C PRO A 99 4.78 18.94 12.57
N GLU A 100 4.62 20.24 12.32
CA GLU A 100 3.40 20.98 12.67
C GLU A 100 2.17 20.50 11.90
N HIS A 101 2.35 19.85 10.74
CA HIS A 101 1.26 19.41 9.87
C HIS A 101 0.94 17.91 10.01
N VAL A 102 1.86 17.09 10.54
CA VAL A 102 1.73 15.63 10.60
C VAL A 102 0.47 15.20 11.36
N ALA A 103 0.25 15.76 12.55
CA ALA A 103 -0.93 15.42 13.36
C ALA A 103 -2.24 15.88 12.69
N GLN A 104 -2.22 17.06 12.04
CA GLN A 104 -3.38 17.59 11.32
C GLN A 104 -3.73 16.71 10.11
N ALA A 105 -2.73 16.27 9.33
CA ALA A 105 -2.91 15.37 8.20
C ALA A 105 -3.47 14.01 8.63
N CYS A 106 -2.94 13.43 9.71
CA CYS A 106 -3.48 12.19 10.28
C CYS A 106 -4.92 12.35 10.74
N GLN A 107 -5.23 13.44 11.47
CA GLN A 107 -6.59 13.73 11.91
C GLN A 107 -7.56 13.92 10.74
N LYS A 108 -7.11 14.53 9.63
CA LYS A 108 -7.92 14.66 8.41
C LYS A 108 -8.26 13.31 7.81
N SER A 109 -7.27 12.40 7.65
CA SER A 109 -7.53 11.03 7.21
C SER A 109 -8.46 10.27 8.15
N LEU A 110 -8.29 10.39 9.48
CA LEU A 110 -9.19 9.80 10.46
C LEU A 110 -10.64 10.31 10.31
N THR A 111 -10.79 11.62 10.10
CA THR A 111 -12.09 12.26 9.89
C THR A 111 -12.75 11.78 8.60
N ASP A 112 -12.01 11.73 7.49
CA ASP A 112 -12.53 11.27 6.20
C ASP A 112 -12.92 9.80 6.24
N LEU A 113 -12.09 8.95 6.85
CA LEU A 113 -12.37 7.53 7.03
C LEU A 113 -13.47 7.26 8.08
N GLY A 114 -13.79 8.25 8.94
CA GLY A 114 -14.75 8.10 10.04
C GLY A 114 -14.25 7.15 11.13
N LEU A 115 -12.96 7.21 11.46
CA LEU A 115 -12.27 6.31 12.39
C LEU A 115 -11.66 7.08 13.56
N GLU A 116 -11.52 6.41 14.71
CA GLU A 116 -10.84 6.95 15.89
C GLU A 116 -9.32 6.71 15.85
N TYR A 117 -8.88 5.65 15.18
CA TYR A 117 -7.47 5.30 15.02
C TYR A 117 -7.20 4.60 13.68
N LEU A 118 -5.94 4.65 13.22
CA LEU A 118 -5.42 3.83 12.13
C LEU A 118 -4.60 2.67 12.70
N ASP A 119 -4.63 1.51 12.04
CA ASP A 119 -3.79 0.37 12.39
C ASP A 119 -2.34 0.62 11.95
N LEU A 120 -2.17 1.32 10.82
CA LEU A 120 -0.86 1.66 10.26
C LEU A 120 -0.91 3.02 9.55
N TYR A 121 0.06 3.88 9.83
CA TYR A 121 0.26 5.14 9.12
C TYR A 121 1.67 5.20 8.54
N LEU A 122 1.79 5.52 7.25
CA LEU A 122 3.05 5.46 6.52
C LEU A 122 3.42 6.85 5.98
N ILE A 123 4.70 7.22 5.99
CA ILE A 123 5.17 8.34 5.15
C ILE A 123 5.15 7.84 3.71
N HIS A 124 4.42 8.55 2.81
CA HIS A 124 4.10 8.04 1.46
C HIS A 124 5.32 8.02 0.53
N PHE A 125 6.13 9.08 0.52
CA PHE A 125 7.41 9.17 -0.19
C PHE A 125 8.44 9.90 0.67
N PRO A 126 9.74 9.67 0.49
CA PRO A 126 10.79 10.44 1.16
C PRO A 126 11.05 11.80 0.49
N ILE A 127 9.99 12.46 0.05
CA ILE A 127 10.02 13.72 -0.72
C ILE A 127 9.20 14.74 0.05
N SER A 128 9.84 15.77 0.60
CA SER A 128 9.14 16.85 1.27
C SER A 128 8.78 17.96 0.28
N LEU A 129 7.49 18.24 0.16
CA LEU A 129 6.95 19.29 -0.69
C LEU A 129 6.40 20.45 0.15
N LYS A 130 6.36 21.64 -0.47
CA LYS A 130 5.79 22.84 0.14
C LYS A 130 4.35 22.59 0.57
N PHE A 131 4.03 23.05 1.77
CA PHE A 131 2.71 22.90 2.37
C PHE A 131 1.60 23.51 1.50
N VAL A 132 0.49 22.79 1.39
CA VAL A 132 -0.76 23.26 0.79
C VAL A 132 -1.83 23.16 1.87
N PRO A 133 -2.47 24.27 2.27
CA PRO A 133 -3.55 24.27 3.25
C PRO A 133 -4.70 23.35 2.84
N PHE A 134 -5.30 22.65 3.80
CA PHE A 134 -6.42 21.72 3.55
C PHE A 134 -7.64 22.43 2.93
N GLU A 135 -7.85 23.68 3.30
CA GLU A 135 -8.96 24.51 2.81
C GLU A 135 -8.73 25.01 1.37
N GLU A 136 -7.46 25.10 0.97
CA GLU A 136 -7.09 25.54 -0.38
C GLU A 136 -7.27 24.40 -1.38
N ARG A 137 -6.71 23.23 -1.06
CA ARG A 137 -6.83 22.04 -1.92
C ARG A 137 -6.56 20.75 -1.13
N TYR A 138 -7.47 19.81 -1.26
CA TYR A 138 -7.31 18.46 -0.71
C TYR A 138 -7.95 17.40 -1.62
N PRO A 139 -7.24 16.35 -2.03
CA PRO A 139 -5.80 16.12 -1.79
C PRO A 139 -4.92 17.17 -2.48
N PRO A 140 -3.72 17.45 -1.91
CA PRO A 140 -2.86 18.54 -2.40
C PRO A 140 -2.09 18.23 -3.69
N GLU A 141 -2.02 16.94 -4.09
CA GLU A 141 -1.31 16.47 -5.29
C GLU A 141 0.20 16.81 -5.29
N TRP A 142 0.88 16.59 -6.43
CA TRP A 142 2.32 16.79 -6.59
C TRP A 142 2.69 18.26 -6.87
N VAL A 143 1.89 18.94 -7.67
CA VAL A 143 2.16 20.31 -8.13
C VAL A 143 1.65 21.32 -7.11
N HIS A 144 2.52 22.26 -6.67
CA HIS A 144 2.16 23.20 -5.62
C HIS A 144 1.02 24.12 -6.02
N ASP A 145 1.12 24.77 -7.19
CA ASP A 145 0.05 25.60 -7.75
C ASP A 145 -0.26 25.16 -9.20
N PRO A 146 -1.20 24.21 -9.39
CA PRO A 146 -1.52 23.69 -10.71
C PRO A 146 -2.25 24.67 -11.63
N LYS A 147 -2.77 25.80 -11.08
CA LYS A 147 -3.46 26.86 -11.83
C LYS A 147 -2.60 28.11 -12.00
N GLY A 148 -1.40 28.13 -11.44
CA GLY A 148 -0.46 29.24 -11.52
C GLY A 148 0.15 29.40 -12.92
N GLU A 149 0.90 30.48 -13.10
CA GLU A 149 1.59 30.73 -14.36
C GLU A 149 2.69 29.71 -14.69
N ASN A 150 3.25 29.06 -13.69
CA ASN A 150 4.33 28.06 -13.84
C ASN A 150 4.07 26.85 -12.93
N PRO A 151 3.14 25.95 -13.28
CA PRO A 151 2.79 24.79 -12.49
C PRO A 151 4.00 23.86 -12.34
N ARG A 152 4.43 23.62 -11.09
CA ARG A 152 5.57 22.72 -10.80
C ARG A 152 5.53 22.21 -9.37
N MET A 153 6.31 21.17 -9.11
CA MET A 153 6.62 20.73 -7.76
C MET A 153 7.50 21.76 -7.06
N GLU A 154 7.22 22.03 -5.78
CA GLU A 154 8.05 22.87 -4.93
C GLU A 154 8.47 22.09 -3.66
N PHE A 155 9.79 22.00 -3.44
CA PHE A 155 10.37 21.27 -2.30
C PHE A 155 10.34 22.13 -1.03
N ALA A 156 10.20 21.45 0.15
CA ALA A 156 10.22 22.08 1.47
C ALA A 156 11.48 21.79 2.28
N ASN A 157 12.33 20.87 1.88
CA ASN A 157 13.59 20.53 2.57
C ASN A 157 13.43 20.19 4.09
N GLU A 158 12.30 19.55 4.48
CA GLU A 158 12.15 19.08 5.85
C GLU A 158 13.01 17.84 6.10
N PRO A 159 13.86 17.84 7.13
CA PRO A 159 14.66 16.66 7.45
C PRO A 159 13.80 15.51 7.91
N MET A 160 14.02 14.30 7.36
CA MET A 160 13.21 13.12 7.63
C MET A 160 13.12 12.76 9.11
N TYR A 161 14.17 12.97 9.90
CA TYR A 161 14.16 12.69 11.34
C TYR A 161 13.13 13.53 12.11
N LYS A 162 12.83 14.75 11.65
CA LYS A 162 11.80 15.61 12.28
C LYS A 162 10.40 15.09 11.95
N THR A 163 10.16 14.77 10.67
CA THR A 163 8.90 14.15 10.24
C THR A 163 8.66 12.84 10.97
N TRP A 164 9.72 12.01 11.11
CA TRP A 164 9.63 10.74 11.82
C TRP A 164 9.29 10.93 13.30
N GLY A 165 9.92 11.89 13.99
CA GLY A 165 9.57 12.22 15.37
C GLY A 165 8.09 12.57 15.55
N ALA A 166 7.54 13.37 14.62
CA ALA A 166 6.10 13.68 14.65
C ALA A 166 5.21 12.46 14.34
N MET A 167 5.66 11.50 13.52
CA MET A 167 4.97 10.21 13.34
C MET A 167 4.97 9.38 14.63
N GLU A 168 6.06 9.38 15.38
CA GLU A 168 6.17 8.72 16.68
C GLU A 168 5.21 9.35 17.72
N ASP A 169 5.05 10.67 17.69
CA ASP A 169 4.10 11.38 18.55
C ASP A 169 2.63 10.98 18.27
N LEU A 170 2.29 10.60 17.02
CA LEU A 170 0.97 10.04 16.69
C LEU A 170 0.71 8.71 17.41
N VAL A 171 1.74 7.88 17.58
CA VAL A 171 1.65 6.62 18.33
C VAL A 171 1.41 6.92 19.82
N ASP A 172 2.16 7.85 20.40
CA ASP A 172 1.99 8.26 21.80
C ASP A 172 0.60 8.87 22.06
N ALA A 173 0.07 9.61 21.07
CA ALA A 173 -1.29 10.16 21.09
C ALA A 173 -2.40 9.12 20.80
N GLN A 174 -2.04 7.88 20.52
CA GLN A 174 -2.96 6.78 20.17
C GLN A 174 -3.82 7.04 18.92
N MET A 175 -3.42 7.98 18.08
CA MET A 175 -4.06 8.21 16.77
C MET A 175 -3.76 7.08 15.78
N VAL A 176 -2.59 6.46 15.92
CA VAL A 176 -2.16 5.32 15.10
C VAL A 176 -1.52 4.24 15.98
N ARG A 177 -1.70 2.97 15.62
CA ARG A 177 -1.06 1.85 16.34
C ARG A 177 0.36 1.60 15.87
N ASN A 178 0.56 1.60 14.57
CA ASN A 178 1.83 1.31 13.92
C ASN A 178 2.20 2.41 12.93
N ILE A 179 3.50 2.62 12.75
CA ILE A 179 4.06 3.58 11.79
C ILE A 179 5.10 2.91 10.91
N GLY A 180 5.28 3.44 9.71
CA GLY A 180 6.22 2.92 8.73
C GLY A 180 6.50 3.90 7.59
N MET A 181 7.17 3.39 6.58
CA MET A 181 7.60 4.17 5.41
C MET A 181 7.17 3.53 4.11
N CYS A 182 7.05 4.36 3.06
CA CYS A 182 6.97 3.89 1.68
C CYS A 182 8.12 4.44 0.85
N ASN A 183 8.42 3.73 -0.24
CA ASN A 183 9.26 4.24 -1.33
C ASN A 183 10.68 4.66 -0.91
N ILE A 184 11.31 3.94 -0.01
CA ILE A 184 12.70 4.17 0.40
C ILE A 184 13.59 2.96 0.12
N GLY A 185 14.87 3.24 -0.08
CA GLY A 185 15.92 2.21 -0.18
C GLY A 185 16.64 1.98 1.17
N MET A 186 17.61 1.04 1.16
CA MET A 186 18.37 0.65 2.35
C MET A 186 19.12 1.82 3.03
N CYS A 187 19.66 2.76 2.25
CA CYS A 187 20.42 3.87 2.82
C CYS A 187 19.56 4.76 3.71
N VAL A 188 18.36 5.15 3.22
CA VAL A 188 17.40 5.95 3.99
C VAL A 188 16.87 5.17 5.18
N LEU A 189 16.55 3.89 5.00
CA LEU A 189 16.09 3.03 6.10
C LEU A 189 17.17 2.85 7.18
N SER A 190 18.42 2.63 6.78
CA SER A 190 19.52 2.49 7.73
C SER A 190 19.80 3.79 8.53
N ASP A 191 19.73 4.94 7.85
CA ASP A 191 19.84 6.26 8.51
C ASP A 191 18.69 6.44 9.51
N MET A 192 17.45 6.17 9.09
CA MET A 192 16.27 6.26 9.97
C MET A 192 16.40 5.40 11.22
N LEU A 193 16.87 4.16 11.10
CA LEU A 193 17.07 3.26 12.24
C LEU A 193 18.09 3.79 13.26
N SER A 194 18.96 4.74 12.88
CA SER A 194 19.95 5.33 13.78
C SER A 194 19.37 6.34 14.77
N TYR A 195 18.23 6.95 14.46
CA TYR A 195 17.59 7.97 15.28
C TYR A 195 16.16 7.64 15.71
N ALA A 196 15.52 6.65 15.10
CA ALA A 196 14.13 6.30 15.40
C ALA A 196 13.98 5.76 16.83
N ARG A 197 13.11 6.39 17.62
CA ARG A 197 12.65 5.90 18.92
C ARG A 197 11.75 4.67 18.75
N TYR A 198 10.87 4.72 17.76
CA TYR A 198 10.08 3.59 17.28
C TYR A 198 10.53 3.25 15.85
N ALA A 199 11.20 2.12 15.69
CA ALA A 199 11.56 1.63 14.37
C ALA A 199 10.32 1.46 13.48
N PRO A 200 10.40 1.74 12.16
CA PRO A 200 9.30 1.47 11.25
C PRO A 200 8.91 -0.01 11.32
N GLN A 201 7.60 -0.28 11.48
CA GLN A 201 7.10 -1.65 11.55
C GLN A 201 6.87 -2.25 10.17
N VAL A 202 6.56 -1.39 9.20
CA VAL A 202 6.28 -1.78 7.82
C VAL A 202 7.04 -0.87 6.86
N LEU A 203 7.63 -1.48 5.84
CA LEU A 203 8.12 -0.80 4.64
C LEU A 203 7.25 -1.18 3.45
N GLN A 204 6.58 -0.21 2.83
CA GLN A 204 5.77 -0.44 1.65
C GLN A 204 6.52 0.05 0.38
N VAL A 205 6.77 -0.86 -0.57
CA VAL A 205 7.51 -0.56 -1.80
C VAL A 205 6.90 -1.25 -3.01
N GLU A 206 7.21 -0.77 -4.21
CA GLU A 206 6.85 -1.47 -5.45
C GLU A 206 7.54 -2.82 -5.52
N LEU A 207 6.73 -3.89 -5.62
CA LEU A 207 7.26 -5.23 -5.55
C LEU A 207 6.39 -6.22 -6.34
N HIS A 208 7.00 -6.81 -7.36
CA HIS A 208 6.40 -7.78 -8.28
C HIS A 208 7.51 -8.62 -8.93
N PRO A 209 7.22 -9.66 -9.73
CA PRO A 209 8.26 -10.52 -10.30
C PRO A 209 9.35 -9.81 -11.12
N TYR A 210 9.05 -8.67 -11.77
CA TYR A 210 10.07 -7.88 -12.46
C TYR A 210 10.90 -6.97 -11.54
N ASN A 211 10.48 -6.77 -10.29
CA ASN A 211 11.17 -5.94 -9.30
C ASN A 211 11.11 -6.62 -7.93
N THR A 212 11.92 -7.65 -7.73
CA THR A 212 11.86 -8.51 -6.52
C THR A 212 12.43 -7.86 -5.27
N GLN A 213 13.29 -6.86 -5.41
CA GLN A 213 13.95 -6.12 -4.33
C GLN A 213 14.55 -7.02 -3.22
N GLU A 214 15.18 -8.13 -3.61
CA GLU A 214 15.66 -9.17 -2.71
C GLU A 214 16.54 -8.63 -1.57
N LYS A 215 17.54 -7.77 -1.91
CA LYS A 215 18.45 -7.22 -0.91
C LYS A 215 17.75 -6.34 0.12
N LEU A 216 16.80 -5.51 -0.33
CA LEU A 216 16.02 -4.65 0.54
C LEU A 216 15.11 -5.47 1.45
N THR A 217 14.40 -6.46 0.89
CA THR A 217 13.52 -7.36 1.65
C THR A 217 14.30 -8.14 2.71
N ARG A 218 15.46 -8.68 2.35
CA ARG A 218 16.34 -9.37 3.30
C ARG A 218 16.78 -8.44 4.42
N TYR A 219 17.20 -7.21 4.10
CA TYR A 219 17.57 -6.23 5.11
C TYR A 219 16.41 -5.89 6.06
N CYS A 220 15.20 -5.73 5.52
CA CYS A 220 14.01 -5.51 6.35
C CYS A 220 13.75 -6.68 7.29
N ASN A 221 13.84 -7.91 6.80
CA ASN A 221 13.67 -9.12 7.62
C ASN A 221 14.70 -9.19 8.76
N ASP A 222 15.97 -8.87 8.47
CA ASP A 222 17.05 -8.82 9.49
C ASP A 222 16.78 -7.75 10.58
N LYS A 223 15.97 -6.74 10.27
CA LYS A 223 15.56 -5.66 11.19
C LYS A 223 14.17 -5.83 11.77
N ASN A 224 13.51 -6.96 11.54
CA ASN A 224 12.11 -7.22 11.94
C ASN A 224 11.12 -6.18 11.40
N ILE A 225 11.36 -5.68 10.18
CA ILE A 225 10.48 -4.75 9.46
C ILE A 225 9.71 -5.56 8.42
N TYR A 226 8.38 -5.54 8.49
CA TYR A 226 7.57 -6.27 7.54
C TYR A 226 7.46 -5.53 6.21
N VAL A 227 7.50 -6.25 5.09
CA VAL A 227 7.46 -5.63 3.76
C VAL A 227 6.07 -5.80 3.14
N THR A 228 5.48 -4.69 2.70
CA THR A 228 4.28 -4.66 1.86
C THR A 228 4.66 -4.34 0.42
N GLY A 229 4.25 -5.21 -0.51
CA GLY A 229 4.40 -4.99 -1.95
C GLY A 229 3.19 -4.32 -2.56
N PHE A 230 3.32 -3.07 -3.02
CA PHE A 230 2.30 -2.47 -3.85
C PHE A 230 2.54 -2.79 -5.33
N SER A 231 1.50 -2.62 -6.16
CA SER A 231 1.49 -3.03 -7.58
C SER A 231 1.97 -4.47 -7.80
N PRO A 232 1.50 -5.45 -7.00
CA PRO A 232 2.05 -6.80 -7.03
C PRO A 232 1.87 -7.50 -8.39
N LEU A 233 0.93 -7.04 -9.23
CA LEU A 233 0.69 -7.56 -10.58
C LEU A 233 1.48 -6.81 -11.68
N GLY A 234 2.32 -5.83 -11.32
CA GLY A 234 3.19 -5.10 -12.25
C GLY A 234 2.47 -4.01 -13.05
N ALA A 235 2.74 -3.93 -14.35
CA ALA A 235 2.44 -2.82 -15.25
C ALA A 235 0.99 -2.33 -15.32
N GLY A 236 0.01 -3.15 -15.00
CA GLY A 236 -1.41 -2.88 -15.31
C GLY A 236 -1.95 -1.53 -14.82
N SER A 237 -1.48 -1.04 -13.66
CA SER A 237 -1.90 0.25 -13.10
C SER A 237 -1.20 1.46 -13.73
N TYR A 238 -0.16 1.23 -14.52
CA TYR A 238 0.73 2.29 -15.05
C TYR A 238 0.56 2.54 -16.55
N VAL A 239 -0.15 1.65 -17.26
CA VAL A 239 -0.36 1.77 -18.72
C VAL A 239 -1.11 3.06 -19.06
N GLU A 240 -2.18 3.37 -18.36
CA GLU A 240 -2.97 4.60 -18.57
C GLU A 240 -2.25 5.89 -18.16
N LEU A 241 -1.16 5.78 -17.38
CA LEU A 241 -0.28 6.88 -17.01
C LEU A 241 0.91 7.04 -17.97
N ASN A 242 0.99 6.22 -19.03
CA ASN A 242 2.13 6.15 -19.94
C ASN A 242 3.47 5.82 -19.27
N MET A 243 3.44 5.16 -18.10
CA MET A 243 4.62 4.72 -17.34
C MET A 243 4.95 3.25 -17.62
N ALA A 244 4.07 2.54 -18.31
CA ALA A 244 4.26 1.14 -18.73
C ALA A 244 3.51 0.85 -20.03
N THR A 245 3.83 -0.29 -20.66
CA THR A 245 3.09 -0.84 -21.81
C THR A 245 2.36 -2.13 -21.39
N THR A 246 1.32 -2.50 -22.13
CA THR A 246 0.56 -3.74 -21.88
C THR A 246 1.43 -5.00 -21.96
N ASN A 247 2.49 -4.98 -22.77
CA ASN A 247 3.41 -6.10 -22.94
C ASN A 247 4.40 -6.28 -21.75
N GLN A 248 4.47 -5.30 -20.84
CA GLN A 248 5.29 -5.36 -19.62
C GLN A 248 4.57 -6.02 -18.45
N SER A 249 3.55 -6.83 -18.70
CA SER A 249 2.77 -7.51 -17.68
C SER A 249 3.41 -8.84 -17.29
N THR A 250 3.68 -9.03 -16.00
CA THR A 250 4.14 -10.30 -15.44
C THR A 250 3.14 -11.45 -15.66
N LEU A 251 1.86 -11.11 -15.86
CA LEU A 251 0.79 -12.08 -16.08
C LEU A 251 0.85 -12.74 -17.47
N LEU A 252 1.64 -12.17 -18.40
CA LEU A 252 1.83 -12.69 -19.75
C LEU A 252 3.10 -13.55 -19.88
N GLU A 253 3.93 -13.61 -18.83
CA GLU A 253 5.12 -14.46 -18.85
C GLU A 253 4.75 -15.93 -18.94
N GLN A 254 5.39 -16.66 -19.87
CA GLN A 254 5.03 -18.06 -20.15
C GLN A 254 5.13 -18.93 -18.90
N SER A 255 6.16 -18.75 -18.08
CA SER A 255 6.31 -19.46 -16.81
C SER A 255 5.13 -19.24 -15.86
N VAL A 256 4.59 -18.01 -15.76
CA VAL A 256 3.44 -17.70 -14.94
C VAL A 256 2.15 -18.33 -15.49
N VAL A 257 1.99 -18.31 -16.83
CA VAL A 257 0.87 -18.97 -17.51
C VAL A 257 0.92 -20.49 -17.30
N ASP A 258 2.08 -21.12 -17.46
CA ASP A 258 2.26 -22.57 -17.28
C ASP A 258 1.97 -22.97 -15.82
N LEU A 259 2.44 -22.18 -14.85
CA LEU A 259 2.12 -22.39 -13.43
C LEU A 259 0.61 -22.25 -13.16
N SER A 260 -0.07 -21.29 -13.80
CA SER A 260 -1.51 -21.14 -13.63
C SER A 260 -2.29 -22.38 -14.10
N VAL A 261 -1.85 -23.01 -15.18
CA VAL A 261 -2.40 -24.28 -15.65
C VAL A 261 -2.10 -25.42 -14.68
N LYS A 262 -0.83 -25.51 -14.21
CA LYS A 262 -0.41 -26.54 -13.24
C LYS A 262 -1.24 -26.52 -11.96
N TYR A 263 -1.45 -25.31 -11.40
CA TYR A 263 -2.18 -25.12 -10.14
C TYR A 263 -3.69 -24.92 -10.31
N LYS A 264 -4.19 -24.90 -11.55
CA LYS A 264 -5.61 -24.67 -11.90
C LYS A 264 -6.16 -23.37 -11.31
N CYS A 265 -5.37 -22.32 -11.41
CA CYS A 265 -5.69 -20.98 -10.91
C CYS A 265 -5.37 -19.91 -11.97
N THR A 266 -5.57 -18.63 -11.67
CA THR A 266 -5.25 -17.56 -12.61
C THR A 266 -3.78 -17.14 -12.52
N PRO A 267 -3.19 -16.55 -13.59
CA PRO A 267 -1.87 -15.93 -13.52
C PRO A 267 -1.73 -14.90 -12.39
N GLY A 268 -2.82 -14.14 -12.10
CA GLY A 268 -2.86 -13.20 -10.98
C GLY A 268 -2.67 -13.89 -9.63
N GLN A 269 -3.36 -15.01 -9.42
CA GLN A 269 -3.19 -15.80 -8.19
C GLN A 269 -1.76 -16.37 -8.04
N ILE A 270 -1.11 -16.79 -9.12
CA ILE A 270 0.30 -17.25 -9.07
C ILE A 270 1.20 -16.12 -8.58
N VAL A 271 1.08 -14.93 -9.17
CA VAL A 271 1.94 -13.78 -8.81
C VAL A 271 1.66 -13.30 -7.37
N LEU A 272 0.40 -13.23 -6.95
CA LEU A 272 0.05 -12.87 -5.57
C LEU A 272 0.54 -13.92 -4.57
N LYS A 273 0.37 -15.20 -4.88
CA LYS A 273 0.84 -16.31 -4.05
C LYS A 273 2.36 -16.29 -3.90
N TRP A 274 3.09 -16.07 -4.99
CA TRP A 274 4.53 -15.88 -4.94
C TRP A 274 4.93 -14.74 -3.99
N GLY A 275 4.27 -13.58 -4.08
CA GLY A 275 4.53 -12.46 -3.19
C GLY A 275 4.35 -12.80 -1.71
N VAL A 276 3.26 -13.48 -1.37
CA VAL A 276 2.97 -13.94 0.00
C VAL A 276 3.97 -15.00 0.47
N GLN A 277 4.30 -15.99 -0.37
CA GLN A 277 5.28 -17.03 -0.02
C GLN A 277 6.72 -16.49 0.12
N CYS A 278 7.02 -15.33 -0.47
CA CYS A 278 8.24 -14.59 -0.17
C CYS A 278 8.23 -13.88 1.20
N GLY A 279 7.20 -14.09 2.03
CA GLY A 279 7.08 -13.47 3.36
C GLY A 279 6.66 -11.99 3.31
N ARG A 280 5.81 -11.60 2.37
CA ARG A 280 5.40 -10.21 2.14
C ARG A 280 3.89 -10.06 2.22
N CYS A 281 3.41 -8.88 2.62
CA CYS A 281 2.04 -8.46 2.36
C CYS A 281 1.92 -8.03 0.89
N VAL A 282 0.81 -8.36 0.24
CA VAL A 282 0.49 -7.90 -1.12
C VAL A 282 -0.83 -7.13 -1.12
N ILE A 283 -0.88 -6.02 -1.87
CA ILE A 283 -2.05 -5.13 -1.92
C ILE A 283 -2.53 -4.92 -3.36
N PRO A 284 -3.06 -5.99 -4.03
CA PRO A 284 -3.65 -5.83 -5.34
C PRO A 284 -4.88 -4.91 -5.30
N LYS A 285 -5.18 -4.26 -6.44
CA LYS A 285 -6.38 -3.45 -6.63
C LYS A 285 -7.36 -4.12 -7.59
N THR A 286 -8.62 -4.16 -7.23
CA THR A 286 -9.72 -4.52 -8.12
C THR A 286 -11.05 -3.98 -7.62
N THR A 287 -11.94 -3.63 -8.55
CA THR A 287 -13.34 -3.28 -8.28
C THR A 287 -14.30 -4.41 -8.71
N LYS A 288 -13.76 -5.50 -9.26
CA LYS A 288 -14.56 -6.60 -9.81
C LYS A 288 -14.79 -7.65 -8.72
N LYS A 289 -16.06 -7.85 -8.33
CA LYS A 289 -16.45 -8.77 -7.25
C LYS A 289 -15.90 -10.19 -7.43
N HIS A 290 -15.90 -10.73 -8.65
CA HIS A 290 -15.33 -12.06 -8.91
C HIS A 290 -13.82 -12.11 -8.64
N ARG A 291 -13.07 -11.02 -8.93
CA ARG A 291 -11.63 -10.94 -8.62
C ARG A 291 -11.33 -10.73 -7.14
N LEU A 292 -12.24 -10.08 -6.39
CA LEU A 292 -12.11 -10.02 -4.93
C LEU A 292 -12.14 -11.43 -4.33
N ILE A 293 -13.04 -12.29 -4.83
CA ILE A 293 -13.14 -13.70 -4.41
C ILE A 293 -11.90 -14.48 -4.90
N GLU A 294 -11.55 -14.37 -6.17
CA GLU A 294 -10.39 -15.01 -6.78
C GLU A 294 -9.11 -14.72 -6.01
N ASN A 295 -8.85 -13.44 -5.73
CA ASN A 295 -7.62 -13.02 -5.05
C ASN A 295 -7.54 -13.47 -3.59
N ILE A 296 -8.66 -13.66 -2.89
CA ILE A 296 -8.61 -14.15 -1.51
C ILE A 296 -8.46 -15.69 -1.44
N GLU A 297 -8.83 -16.40 -2.51
CA GLU A 297 -8.72 -17.87 -2.60
C GLU A 297 -7.29 -18.36 -2.92
N LEU A 298 -6.29 -17.48 -2.99
CA LEU A 298 -4.87 -17.81 -3.23
C LEU A 298 -4.22 -18.66 -2.10
N PHE A 299 -4.90 -18.86 -0.99
CA PHE A 299 -4.41 -19.67 0.14
C PHE A 299 -4.82 -21.14 0.05
N THR A 300 -5.45 -21.55 -1.04
CA THR A 300 -5.89 -22.93 -1.29
C THR A 300 -4.78 -23.83 -1.88
N PHE A 301 -3.66 -23.27 -2.29
CA PHE A 301 -2.52 -23.98 -2.88
C PHE A 301 -1.18 -23.37 -2.42
N GLU A 302 -0.10 -24.10 -2.60
CA GLU A 302 1.27 -23.65 -2.35
C GLU A 302 2.14 -23.91 -3.58
N LEU A 303 2.97 -22.90 -3.96
CA LEU A 303 3.99 -23.06 -4.99
C LEU A 303 5.17 -23.88 -4.41
N THR A 304 5.71 -24.81 -5.19
CA THR A 304 6.94 -25.52 -4.79
C THR A 304 8.14 -24.58 -4.85
N GLU A 305 9.26 -24.98 -4.23
CA GLU A 305 10.51 -24.20 -4.27
C GLU A 305 10.98 -23.96 -5.70
N GLU A 306 10.87 -24.97 -6.57
CA GLU A 306 11.23 -24.88 -7.99
C GLU A 306 10.34 -23.86 -8.72
N ASP A 307 9.03 -23.86 -8.43
CA ASP A 307 8.07 -22.91 -9.02
C ASP A 307 8.32 -21.48 -8.52
N MET A 308 8.65 -21.30 -7.24
CA MET A 308 9.08 -20.02 -6.69
C MET A 308 10.31 -19.48 -7.41
N GLN A 309 11.31 -20.35 -7.70
CA GLN A 309 12.52 -19.98 -8.44
C GLN A 309 12.21 -19.56 -9.88
N LEU A 310 11.26 -20.22 -10.57
CA LEU A 310 10.83 -19.81 -11.91
C LEU A 310 10.29 -18.37 -11.92
N VAL A 311 9.51 -17.99 -10.90
CA VAL A 311 8.99 -16.62 -10.78
C VAL A 311 10.10 -15.64 -10.38
N ASN A 312 11.02 -16.02 -9.48
CA ASN A 312 12.17 -15.19 -9.08
C ASN A 312 13.08 -14.84 -10.27
N GLN A 313 13.25 -15.76 -11.22
CA GLN A 313 14.08 -15.56 -12.43
C GLN A 313 13.51 -14.48 -13.38
N LEU A 314 12.27 -14.06 -13.21
CA LEU A 314 11.66 -12.96 -13.98
C LEU A 314 12.19 -11.59 -13.58
N ASN A 315 12.99 -11.48 -12.53
CA ASN A 315 13.50 -10.20 -12.04
C ASN A 315 14.34 -9.48 -13.09
N LYS A 316 13.95 -8.25 -13.39
CA LYS A 316 14.60 -7.34 -14.34
C LYS A 316 15.09 -6.07 -13.63
N ASN A 317 14.87 -5.95 -12.30
CA ASN A 317 15.02 -4.69 -11.54
C ASN A 317 14.25 -3.54 -12.20
N MET A 318 13.09 -3.86 -12.77
CA MET A 318 12.23 -2.92 -13.50
C MET A 318 11.22 -2.32 -12.55
N ARG A 319 11.28 -1.01 -12.38
CA ARG A 319 10.35 -0.21 -11.59
C ARG A 319 9.43 0.58 -12.53
N PHE A 320 8.15 0.67 -12.19
CA PHE A 320 7.18 1.50 -12.92
C PHE A 320 6.91 2.80 -12.18
N ASN A 321 6.88 2.77 -10.84
CA ASN A 321 6.63 3.95 -10.01
C ASN A 321 7.97 4.57 -9.59
N ASP A 322 8.56 5.37 -10.47
CA ASP A 322 9.82 6.06 -10.22
C ASP A 322 9.66 7.59 -10.29
N PRO A 323 9.69 8.29 -9.13
CA PRO A 323 9.65 9.75 -9.11
C PRO A 323 10.80 10.41 -9.87
N GLY A 324 11.95 9.74 -10.02
CA GLY A 324 13.06 10.20 -10.86
C GLY A 324 12.67 10.36 -12.33
N GLU A 325 11.67 9.60 -12.78
CA GLU A 325 11.14 9.65 -14.14
C GLU A 325 9.89 10.53 -14.23
N PHE A 326 8.81 10.20 -13.51
CA PHE A 326 7.53 10.89 -13.72
C PHE A 326 7.50 12.32 -13.19
N CYS A 327 8.31 12.68 -12.19
CA CYS A 327 8.35 14.06 -11.67
C CYS A 327 8.99 15.05 -12.65
N GLN A 328 9.76 14.59 -13.64
CA GLN A 328 10.34 15.48 -14.66
C GLN A 328 9.27 16.25 -15.43
N GLY A 329 8.13 15.62 -15.71
CA GLY A 329 6.96 16.27 -16.31
C GLY A 329 6.30 17.35 -15.45
N MET A 330 6.65 17.39 -14.14
CA MET A 330 6.18 18.36 -13.16
C MET A 330 7.28 19.35 -12.73
N GLY A 331 8.30 19.50 -13.56
CA GLY A 331 9.39 20.46 -13.35
C GLY A 331 10.35 20.11 -12.20
N ALA A 332 10.41 18.84 -11.81
CA ALA A 332 11.29 18.38 -10.74
C ALA A 332 12.03 17.09 -11.12
N PHE A 333 13.22 16.91 -10.57
CA PHE A 333 13.97 15.66 -10.65
C PHE A 333 14.09 15.06 -9.25
N CYS A 334 13.46 13.93 -9.01
CA CYS A 334 13.34 13.28 -7.70
C CYS A 334 13.91 11.85 -7.73
N PRO A 335 15.23 11.66 -7.89
CA PRO A 335 15.83 10.31 -7.95
C PRO A 335 15.94 9.73 -6.54
N ILE A 336 14.87 9.08 -6.06
CA ILE A 336 14.83 8.40 -4.77
C ILE A 336 15.31 6.94 -4.84
N TYR A 337 15.54 6.46 -6.03
CA TYR A 337 16.08 5.12 -6.31
C TYR A 337 17.39 5.24 -7.13
N ASN A 338 18.24 4.22 -6.99
CA ASN A 338 19.49 4.07 -7.75
C ASN A 338 19.29 3.14 -8.93
#